data_17dbfb37493fdfaa2d2a08781405dc94
#
_entry.id   17dbfb37493fdfaa2d2a08781405dc94
#
_cell.length_a   1.000
_cell.length_b   1.000
_cell.length_c   1.000
_cell.angle_alpha   90.00
_cell.angle_beta   90.00
_cell.angle_gamma   90.00
#
_symmetry.space_group_name_H-M   'P 1'
#
loop_
_entity.id
_entity.type
_entity.pdbx_description
1 polymer ?
#
loop_
_entity_poly.entity_id
_entity_poly.type
_entity_poly.pdbx_seq_one_letter_code
_entity_poly.pdbx_strand_id
1 'polypeptide(L)'
;MQNFYDDNVQDNNVIIDKSTENKIFGKTFFWMFLGLLGSAIIAAYTYYSGLIVDIVVGGSWSVLLIVELAVVIIFSLCFRKLSPTAVGILYFLYSMINGVTLCTVFAVYELNSIVSLFMVSALIFAALGYIGYKTDKDLSSWGTYISIFLIAGLVLSVLNLFIFKSSGLDLILDWIILAVFLGVTIYDTNKIKALENDPSIDTNKVHIYCAMQLYLDFINIFLRILSIFGKRRD
;
A
#
# COMPACT_ATOMS: atom_id res chain seq x y z
N MET A 1 -57.95 10.63 29.12
CA MET A 1 -56.64 11.25 29.26
C MET A 1 -55.66 10.38 28.50
N GLN A 2 -55.32 10.81 27.29
CA GLN A 2 -54.53 10.08 26.33
C GLN A 2 -53.05 10.47 26.52
N ASN A 3 -52.19 9.50 26.88
CA ASN A 3 -50.77 9.69 26.99
C ASN A 3 -50.19 9.75 25.57
N PHE A 4 -49.82 10.95 25.17
CA PHE A 4 -48.87 11.17 24.06
C PHE A 4 -47.46 10.96 24.62
N TYR A 5 -46.92 9.77 24.50
CA TYR A 5 -45.48 9.57 24.50
C TYR A 5 -45.02 9.65 23.05
N ASP A 6 -44.38 10.75 22.76
CA ASP A 6 -43.77 11.06 21.49
C ASP A 6 -42.48 10.26 21.42
N ASP A 7 -42.52 9.11 20.75
CA ASP A 7 -41.35 8.28 20.42
C ASP A 7 -40.57 8.91 19.24
N ASN A 8 -40.05 10.11 19.47
CA ASN A 8 -39.07 10.74 18.57
C ASN A 8 -37.66 10.73 19.20
N VAL A 9 -37.19 9.56 19.63
CA VAL A 9 -35.76 9.31 19.68
C VAL A 9 -35.34 8.99 18.25
N GLN A 10 -35.12 10.03 17.47
CA GLN A 10 -34.36 9.90 16.23
C GLN A 10 -32.99 9.39 16.62
N ASP A 11 -32.81 8.08 16.44
CA ASP A 11 -31.50 7.46 16.30
C ASP A 11 -30.75 8.22 15.17
N ASN A 12 -29.90 9.17 15.57
CA ASN A 12 -28.97 9.83 14.70
C ASN A 12 -27.84 8.84 14.29
N ASN A 13 -28.21 7.64 13.94
CA ASN A 13 -27.39 6.78 13.14
C ASN A 13 -27.36 7.44 11.75
N VAL A 14 -26.29 8.14 11.48
CA VAL A 14 -25.96 8.60 10.13
C VAL A 14 -25.94 7.35 9.26
N ILE A 15 -27.06 7.07 8.62
CA ILE A 15 -27.15 6.03 7.58
C ILE A 15 -26.31 6.57 6.44
N ILE A 16 -25.02 6.22 6.45
CA ILE A 16 -24.18 6.50 5.30
C ILE A 16 -24.79 5.75 4.14
N ASP A 17 -25.27 6.52 3.17
CA ASP A 17 -25.84 5.96 1.98
C ASP A 17 -24.76 5.10 1.32
N LYS A 18 -25.06 3.80 1.10
CA LYS A 18 -24.17 2.85 0.40
C LYS A 18 -23.61 3.39 -0.92
N SER A 19 -24.28 4.38 -1.51
CA SER A 19 -23.79 5.09 -2.70
C SER A 19 -22.53 5.92 -2.41
N THR A 20 -22.42 6.48 -1.21
CA THR A 20 -21.26 7.29 -0.78
C THR A 20 -20.06 6.40 -0.46
N GLU A 21 -20.27 5.29 0.26
CA GLU A 21 -19.21 4.29 0.49
C GLU A 21 -18.61 3.79 -0.83
N ASN A 22 -19.46 3.40 -1.78
CA ASN A 22 -19.01 2.94 -3.10
C ASN A 22 -18.18 4.00 -3.86
N LYS A 23 -18.51 5.29 -3.70
CA LYS A 23 -17.76 6.38 -4.35
C LYS A 23 -16.36 6.54 -3.77
N ILE A 24 -16.19 6.39 -2.45
CA ILE A 24 -14.87 6.53 -1.82
C ILE A 24 -13.98 5.33 -2.17
N PHE A 25 -14.52 4.14 -2.11
CA PHE A 25 -13.81 2.95 -2.59
C PHE A 25 -13.36 3.13 -4.04
N GLY A 26 -14.27 3.52 -4.93
CA GLY A 26 -13.94 3.77 -6.34
C GLY A 26 -12.83 4.81 -6.51
N LYS A 27 -12.90 5.93 -5.79
CA LYS A 27 -11.87 6.97 -5.80
C LYS A 27 -10.53 6.45 -5.25
N THR A 28 -10.54 5.70 -4.16
CA THR A 28 -9.33 5.13 -3.55
C THR A 28 -8.60 4.21 -4.53
N PHE A 29 -9.32 3.29 -5.16
CA PHE A 29 -8.73 2.38 -6.15
C PHE A 29 -8.28 3.11 -7.41
N PHE A 30 -9.01 4.14 -7.84
CA PHE A 30 -8.61 4.97 -8.97
C PHE A 30 -7.27 5.70 -8.71
N TRP A 31 -7.12 6.33 -7.52
CA TRP A 31 -5.86 6.97 -7.13
C TRP A 31 -4.72 5.95 -7.00
N MET A 32 -4.98 4.79 -6.40
CA MET A 32 -4.01 3.70 -6.32
C MET A 32 -3.54 3.27 -7.72
N PHE A 33 -4.47 3.09 -8.66
CA PHE A 33 -4.15 2.75 -10.04
C PHE A 33 -3.27 3.81 -10.71
N LEU A 34 -3.58 5.10 -10.53
CA LEU A 34 -2.75 6.19 -11.06
C LEU A 34 -1.33 6.17 -10.49
N GLY A 35 -1.18 5.90 -9.19
CA GLY A 35 0.13 5.74 -8.56
C GLY A 35 0.92 4.56 -9.13
N LEU A 36 0.29 3.39 -9.27
CA LEU A 36 0.91 2.20 -9.86
C LEU A 36 1.32 2.43 -11.31
N LEU A 37 0.46 3.06 -12.11
CA LEU A 37 0.76 3.41 -13.49
C LEU A 37 1.94 4.39 -13.58
N GLY A 38 1.93 5.44 -12.75
CA GLY A 38 3.03 6.39 -12.66
C GLY A 38 4.35 5.72 -12.32
N SER A 39 4.36 4.85 -11.29
CA SER A 39 5.55 4.09 -10.91
C SER A 39 6.04 3.17 -12.02
N ALA A 40 5.14 2.48 -12.72
CA ALA A 40 5.51 1.59 -13.82
C ALA A 40 6.15 2.36 -14.99
N ILE A 41 5.59 3.53 -15.35
CA ILE A 41 6.14 4.39 -16.40
C ILE A 41 7.54 4.89 -16.02
N ILE A 42 7.71 5.39 -14.79
CA ILE A 42 9.01 5.88 -14.31
C ILE A 42 10.02 4.74 -14.22
N ALA A 43 9.62 3.56 -13.73
CA ALA A 43 10.50 2.40 -13.65
C ALA A 43 11.00 1.97 -15.04
N ALA A 44 10.10 1.87 -16.02
CA ALA A 44 10.44 1.55 -17.39
C ALA A 44 11.36 2.64 -18.01
N TYR A 45 11.00 3.91 -17.84
CA TYR A 45 11.84 5.02 -18.34
C TYR A 45 13.24 4.99 -17.75
N THR A 46 13.37 4.86 -16.42
CA THR A 46 14.66 4.82 -15.71
C THR A 46 15.52 3.64 -16.17
N TYR A 47 14.89 2.48 -16.43
CA TYR A 47 15.60 1.31 -16.95
C TYR A 47 16.06 1.49 -18.39
N TYR A 48 15.16 1.87 -19.32
CA TYR A 48 15.48 1.96 -20.75
C TYR A 48 16.34 3.17 -21.12
N SER A 49 16.31 4.24 -20.32
CA SER A 49 17.23 5.39 -20.51
C SER A 49 18.66 5.13 -20.04
N GLY A 50 18.91 4.03 -19.32
CA GLY A 50 20.21 3.71 -18.74
C GLY A 50 20.53 4.43 -17.42
N LEU A 51 19.66 5.30 -16.93
CA LEU A 51 19.83 6.02 -15.65
C LEU A 51 19.99 5.07 -14.45
N ILE A 52 19.52 3.83 -14.56
CA ILE A 52 19.71 2.79 -13.54
C ILE A 52 21.20 2.59 -13.21
N VAL A 53 22.09 2.68 -14.19
CA VAL A 53 23.53 2.49 -13.99
C VAL A 53 24.08 3.59 -13.09
N ASP A 54 23.74 4.85 -13.35
CA ASP A 54 24.19 6.00 -12.54
C ASP A 54 23.66 5.93 -11.11
N ILE A 55 22.41 5.46 -10.94
CA ILE A 55 21.76 5.34 -9.62
C ILE A 55 22.41 4.21 -8.80
N VAL A 56 22.66 3.05 -9.41
CA VAL A 56 23.19 1.88 -8.70
C VAL A 56 24.70 2.03 -8.47
N VAL A 57 25.47 2.39 -9.50
CA VAL A 57 26.93 2.55 -9.41
C VAL A 57 27.30 3.81 -8.63
N GLY A 58 26.54 4.89 -8.79
CA GLY A 58 26.75 6.15 -8.06
C GLY A 58 26.37 6.09 -6.58
N GLY A 59 25.88 4.95 -6.08
CA GLY A 59 25.52 4.77 -4.67
C GLY A 59 24.24 5.48 -4.22
N SER A 60 23.52 6.11 -5.14
CA SER A 60 22.27 6.83 -4.86
C SER A 60 21.11 5.91 -4.46
N TRP A 61 21.23 4.61 -4.72
CA TRP A 61 20.23 3.61 -4.38
C TRP A 61 19.84 3.60 -2.90
N SER A 62 20.84 3.57 -2.00
CA SER A 62 20.60 3.57 -0.55
C SER A 62 19.92 4.84 -0.08
N VAL A 63 20.26 5.99 -0.70
CA VAL A 63 19.65 7.28 -0.40
C VAL A 63 18.16 7.26 -0.80
N LEU A 64 17.83 6.71 -1.98
CA LEU A 64 16.45 6.60 -2.43
C LEU A 64 15.59 5.77 -1.46
N LEU A 65 16.09 4.62 -1.00
CA LEU A 65 15.37 3.80 -0.02
C LEU A 65 15.12 4.54 1.31
N ILE A 66 16.09 5.32 1.78
CA ILE A 66 15.94 6.14 3.00
C ILE A 66 14.90 7.24 2.76
N VAL A 67 14.94 7.89 1.60
CA VAL A 67 13.97 8.93 1.23
C VAL A 67 12.55 8.34 1.14
N GLU A 68 12.37 7.19 0.52
CA GLU A 68 11.08 6.51 0.47
C GLU A 68 10.53 6.22 1.86
N LEU A 69 11.34 5.64 2.73
CA LEU A 69 10.94 5.35 4.10
C LEU A 69 10.58 6.64 4.86
N ALA A 70 11.37 7.69 4.71
CA ALA A 70 11.09 8.99 5.34
C ALA A 70 9.77 9.59 4.85
N VAL A 71 9.49 9.54 3.53
CA VAL A 71 8.24 10.06 2.96
C VAL A 71 7.03 9.30 3.50
N VAL A 72 7.08 7.96 3.57
CA VAL A 72 6.00 7.14 4.14
C VAL A 72 5.75 7.49 5.60
N ILE A 73 6.80 7.62 6.41
CA ILE A 73 6.69 7.99 7.83
C ILE A 73 6.08 9.39 7.97
N ILE A 74 6.60 10.38 7.24
CA ILE A 74 6.08 11.75 7.27
C ILE A 74 4.62 11.78 6.84
N PHE A 75 4.29 11.11 5.74
CA PHE A 75 2.93 11.00 5.24
C PHE A 75 1.98 10.42 6.29
N SER A 76 2.37 9.31 6.92
CA SER A 76 1.55 8.63 7.93
C SER A 76 1.35 9.48 9.19
N LEU A 77 2.40 10.13 9.70
CA LEU A 77 2.35 10.94 10.91
C LEU A 77 1.67 12.30 10.70
N CYS A 78 1.87 12.91 9.53
CA CYS A 78 1.40 14.26 9.26
C CYS A 78 0.05 14.32 8.53
N PHE A 79 -0.48 13.19 8.06
CA PHE A 79 -1.70 13.10 7.26
C PHE A 79 -2.86 13.94 7.81
N ARG A 80 -3.14 13.85 9.13
CA ARG A 80 -4.23 14.59 9.76
C ARG A 80 -4.08 16.11 9.65
N LYS A 81 -2.85 16.62 9.60
CA LYS A 81 -2.50 18.06 9.55
C LYS A 81 -2.35 18.60 8.12
N LEU A 82 -2.16 17.73 7.13
CA LEU A 82 -1.93 18.13 5.74
C LEU A 82 -3.24 18.52 5.05
N SER A 83 -3.13 19.47 4.10
CA SER A 83 -4.23 19.79 3.19
C SER A 83 -4.44 18.67 2.17
N PRO A 84 -5.65 18.53 1.57
CA PRO A 84 -5.92 17.52 0.53
C PRO A 84 -4.93 17.60 -0.65
N THR A 85 -4.59 18.80 -1.07
CA THR A 85 -3.60 19.03 -2.15
C THR A 85 -2.21 18.52 -1.77
N ALA A 86 -1.76 18.80 -0.53
CA ALA A 86 -0.46 18.34 -0.04
C ALA A 86 -0.40 16.80 0.05
N VAL A 87 -1.49 16.16 0.48
CA VAL A 87 -1.61 14.70 0.50
C VAL A 87 -1.47 14.13 -0.91
N GLY A 88 -2.13 14.72 -1.91
CA GLY A 88 -2.03 14.32 -3.31
C GLY A 88 -0.62 14.47 -3.88
N ILE A 89 0.03 15.61 -3.64
CA ILE A 89 1.40 15.87 -4.11
C ILE A 89 2.38 14.86 -3.49
N LEU A 90 2.30 14.62 -2.19
CA LEU A 90 3.17 13.67 -1.50
C LEU A 90 2.95 12.24 -2.00
N TYR A 91 1.71 11.85 -2.27
CA TYR A 91 1.39 10.55 -2.84
C TYR A 91 2.04 10.34 -4.22
N PHE A 92 1.87 11.31 -5.14
CA PHE A 92 2.48 11.22 -6.46
C PHE A 92 4.01 11.29 -6.40
N LEU A 93 4.57 12.16 -5.57
CA LEU A 93 6.02 12.24 -5.38
C LEU A 93 6.57 10.89 -4.89
N TYR A 94 5.91 10.28 -3.91
CA TYR A 94 6.27 8.96 -3.43
C TYR A 94 6.21 7.90 -4.55
N SER A 95 5.10 7.84 -5.30
CA SER A 95 4.94 6.86 -6.36
C SER A 95 5.97 7.02 -7.48
N MET A 96 6.40 8.26 -7.78
CA MET A 96 7.48 8.52 -8.73
C MET A 96 8.84 8.05 -8.22
N ILE A 97 9.19 8.36 -6.96
CA ILE A 97 10.44 7.90 -6.34
C ILE A 97 10.46 6.38 -6.28
N ASN A 98 9.36 5.75 -5.86
CA ASN A 98 9.24 4.30 -5.85
C ASN A 98 9.33 3.69 -7.26
N GLY A 99 8.87 4.40 -8.30
CA GLY A 99 9.09 4.00 -9.69
C GLY A 99 10.59 3.95 -10.04
N VAL A 100 11.39 4.90 -9.56
CA VAL A 100 12.84 4.89 -9.77
C VAL A 100 13.47 3.67 -9.10
N THR A 101 13.08 3.32 -7.87
CA THR A 101 13.62 2.12 -7.20
C THR A 101 13.14 0.83 -7.85
N LEU A 102 11.89 0.78 -8.31
CA LEU A 102 11.34 -0.37 -9.03
C LEU A 102 12.01 -0.64 -10.38
N CYS A 103 12.82 0.28 -10.92
CA CYS A 103 13.56 0.02 -12.17
C CYS A 103 14.49 -1.19 -12.07
N THR A 104 14.98 -1.52 -10.87
CA THR A 104 15.81 -2.72 -10.63
C THR A 104 15.09 -4.02 -10.91
N VAL A 105 13.76 -4.04 -10.80
CA VAL A 105 12.94 -5.19 -11.18
C VAL A 105 13.15 -5.56 -12.65
N PHE A 106 13.24 -4.56 -13.54
CA PHE A 106 13.49 -4.77 -14.97
C PHE A 106 14.93 -5.25 -15.26
N ALA A 107 15.86 -4.93 -14.36
CA ALA A 107 17.25 -5.41 -14.49
C ALA A 107 17.41 -6.87 -14.05
N VAL A 108 16.65 -7.29 -13.02
CA VAL A 108 16.81 -8.60 -12.38
C VAL A 108 15.91 -9.67 -12.99
N TYR A 109 14.70 -9.33 -13.43
CA TYR A 109 13.71 -10.30 -13.86
C TYR A 109 13.35 -10.17 -15.34
N GLU A 110 12.93 -11.29 -15.95
CA GLU A 110 12.40 -11.31 -17.32
C GLU A 110 11.06 -10.53 -17.39
N LEU A 111 10.87 -9.75 -18.46
CA LEU A 111 9.67 -8.92 -18.64
C LEU A 111 8.37 -9.73 -18.59
N ASN A 112 8.36 -10.91 -19.22
CA ASN A 112 7.18 -11.80 -19.20
C ASN A 112 6.84 -12.23 -17.77
N SER A 113 7.85 -12.49 -16.95
CA SER A 113 7.67 -12.84 -15.53
C SER A 113 7.11 -11.67 -14.74
N ILE A 114 7.65 -10.47 -14.94
CA ILE A 114 7.17 -9.23 -14.32
C ILE A 114 5.69 -9.03 -14.61
N VAL A 115 5.30 -9.06 -15.90
CA VAL A 115 3.91 -8.81 -16.32
C VAL A 115 2.97 -9.89 -15.79
N SER A 116 3.34 -11.18 -15.92
CA SER A 116 2.48 -12.28 -15.46
C SER A 116 2.26 -12.24 -13.97
N LEU A 117 3.32 -12.01 -13.18
CA LEU A 117 3.21 -11.99 -11.71
C LEU A 117 2.58 -10.69 -11.20
N PHE A 118 2.70 -9.58 -11.95
CA PHE A 118 1.92 -8.37 -11.67
C PHE A 118 0.41 -8.64 -11.80
N MET A 119 -0.01 -9.32 -12.86
CA MET A 119 -1.42 -9.69 -13.06
C MET A 119 -1.92 -10.65 -11.98
N VAL A 120 -1.11 -11.65 -11.59
CA VAL A 120 -1.45 -12.55 -10.47
C VAL A 120 -1.60 -11.76 -9.17
N SER A 121 -0.66 -10.86 -8.88
CA SER A 121 -0.73 -9.98 -7.69
C SER A 121 -1.99 -9.11 -7.71
N ALA A 122 -2.35 -8.57 -8.88
CA ALA A 122 -3.56 -7.76 -9.03
C ALA A 122 -4.84 -8.56 -8.77
N LEU A 123 -4.92 -9.80 -9.22
CA LEU A 123 -6.06 -10.69 -8.94
C LEU A 123 -6.16 -11.05 -7.46
N ILE A 124 -5.05 -11.40 -6.82
CA ILE A 124 -5.00 -11.68 -5.38
C ILE A 124 -5.42 -10.44 -4.60
N PHE A 125 -4.84 -9.28 -4.92
CA PHE A 125 -5.15 -8.01 -4.26
C PHE A 125 -6.62 -7.62 -4.41
N ALA A 126 -7.19 -7.77 -5.59
CA ALA A 126 -8.61 -7.49 -5.84
C ALA A 126 -9.53 -8.40 -5.00
N ALA A 127 -9.19 -9.70 -4.90
CA ALA A 127 -9.94 -10.64 -4.07
C ALA A 127 -9.88 -10.27 -2.58
N LEU A 128 -8.68 -9.92 -2.07
CA LEU A 128 -8.49 -9.51 -0.67
C LEU A 128 -9.17 -8.17 -0.37
N GLY A 129 -9.07 -7.21 -1.28
CA GLY A 129 -9.76 -5.94 -1.19
C GLY A 129 -11.29 -6.12 -1.15
N TYR A 130 -11.82 -7.02 -1.96
CA TYR A 130 -13.24 -7.37 -1.91
C TYR A 130 -13.64 -8.00 -0.57
N ILE A 131 -12.82 -8.90 -0.01
CA ILE A 131 -13.05 -9.50 1.31
C ILE A 131 -13.05 -8.42 2.39
N GLY A 132 -12.05 -7.52 2.41
CA GLY A 132 -11.96 -6.42 3.35
C GLY A 132 -13.15 -5.47 3.25
N TYR A 133 -13.57 -5.14 2.03
CA TYR A 133 -14.77 -4.32 1.76
C TYR A 133 -16.05 -4.96 2.31
N LYS A 134 -16.22 -6.27 2.14
CA LYS A 134 -17.42 -7.01 2.58
C LYS A 134 -17.42 -7.34 4.08
N THR A 135 -16.27 -7.24 4.74
CA THR A 135 -16.15 -7.57 6.16
C THR A 135 -16.77 -6.47 7.02
N ASP A 136 -17.81 -6.82 7.77
CA ASP A 136 -18.49 -5.91 8.72
C ASP A 136 -17.90 -5.98 10.14
N LYS A 137 -16.93 -6.89 10.36
CA LYS A 137 -16.24 -7.02 11.64
C LYS A 137 -15.27 -5.87 11.84
N ASP A 138 -15.20 -5.38 13.07
CA ASP A 138 -14.13 -4.44 13.47
C ASP A 138 -12.78 -5.17 13.54
N LEU A 139 -11.90 -4.81 12.62
CA LEU A 139 -10.54 -5.35 12.55
C LEU A 139 -9.51 -4.45 13.25
N SER A 140 -9.92 -3.43 14.00
CA SER A 140 -9.01 -2.44 14.63
C SER A 140 -7.93 -3.10 15.50
N SER A 141 -8.28 -4.19 16.20
CA SER A 141 -7.33 -4.96 17.02
C SER A 141 -6.21 -5.62 16.19
N TRP A 142 -6.46 -5.92 14.92
CA TRP A 142 -5.47 -6.51 14.03
C TRP A 142 -4.32 -5.55 13.71
N GLY A 143 -4.59 -4.24 13.70
CA GLY A 143 -3.59 -3.22 13.41
C GLY A 143 -2.36 -3.31 14.31
N THR A 144 -2.52 -3.62 15.60
CA THR A 144 -1.41 -3.80 16.53
C THR A 144 -0.55 -5.01 16.17
N TYR A 145 -1.17 -6.16 15.93
CA TYR A 145 -0.45 -7.38 15.54
C TYR A 145 0.26 -7.23 14.20
N ILE A 146 -0.43 -6.67 13.21
CA ILE A 146 0.12 -6.34 11.89
C ILE A 146 1.38 -5.48 12.05
N SER A 147 1.30 -4.39 12.82
CA SER A 147 2.43 -3.49 13.04
C SER A 147 3.64 -4.20 13.67
N ILE A 148 3.41 -5.08 14.65
CA ILE A 148 4.47 -5.88 15.28
C ILE A 148 5.13 -6.81 14.25
N PHE A 149 4.34 -7.53 13.44
CA PHE A 149 4.89 -8.43 12.42
C PHE A 149 5.64 -7.70 11.32
N LEU A 150 5.15 -6.51 10.89
CA LEU A 150 5.85 -5.69 9.89
C LEU A 150 7.18 -5.17 10.43
N ILE A 151 7.22 -4.65 11.66
CA ILE A 151 8.46 -4.19 12.28
C ILE A 151 9.45 -5.35 12.47
N ALA A 152 8.97 -6.49 12.96
CA ALA A 152 9.81 -7.67 13.12
C ALA A 152 10.37 -8.17 11.78
N GLY A 153 9.53 -8.24 10.75
CA GLY A 153 9.94 -8.59 9.37
C GLY A 153 10.98 -7.63 8.81
N LEU A 154 10.79 -6.33 9.00
CA LEU A 154 11.74 -5.30 8.59
C LEU A 154 13.10 -5.47 9.30
N VAL A 155 13.08 -5.62 10.63
CA VAL A 155 14.30 -5.81 11.42
C VAL A 155 15.04 -7.07 10.98
N LEU A 156 14.34 -8.19 10.81
CA LEU A 156 14.95 -9.44 10.34
C LEU A 156 15.49 -9.32 8.91
N SER A 157 14.82 -8.60 8.02
CA SER A 157 15.32 -8.34 6.65
C SER A 157 16.60 -7.51 6.66
N VAL A 158 16.66 -6.48 7.52
CA VAL A 158 17.86 -5.66 7.69
C VAL A 158 19.00 -6.50 8.31
N LEU A 159 18.73 -7.31 9.33
CA LEU A 159 19.73 -8.20 9.90
C LEU A 159 20.24 -9.23 8.89
N ASN A 160 19.34 -9.77 8.04
CA ASN A 160 19.77 -10.70 7.00
C ASN A 160 20.65 -10.01 5.96
N LEU A 161 20.32 -8.80 5.55
CA LEU A 161 21.09 -8.04 4.55
C LEU A 161 22.52 -7.77 5.02
N PHE A 162 22.72 -7.40 6.28
CA PHE A 162 24.02 -6.96 6.79
C PHE A 162 24.81 -8.05 7.53
N ILE A 163 24.13 -8.95 8.23
CA ILE A 163 24.76 -9.92 9.17
C ILE A 163 24.72 -11.33 8.59
N PHE A 164 23.52 -11.90 8.38
CA PHE A 164 23.37 -13.31 8.05
C PHE A 164 23.68 -13.61 6.57
N LYS A 165 23.30 -12.72 5.65
CA LYS A 165 23.48 -12.85 4.19
C LYS A 165 23.04 -14.22 3.64
N SER A 166 21.95 -14.76 4.19
CA SER A 166 21.45 -16.08 3.89
C SER A 166 20.28 -16.01 2.89
N SER A 167 20.47 -16.60 1.71
CA SER A 167 19.41 -16.70 0.70
C SER A 167 18.22 -17.57 1.16
N GLY A 168 18.47 -18.57 2.00
CA GLY A 168 17.39 -19.37 2.57
C GLY A 168 16.53 -18.56 3.55
N LEU A 169 17.15 -17.67 4.34
CA LEU A 169 16.42 -16.77 5.21
C LEU A 169 15.65 -15.72 4.42
N ASP A 170 16.19 -15.20 3.33
CA ASP A 170 15.46 -14.28 2.41
C ASP A 170 14.17 -14.92 1.91
N LEU A 171 14.24 -16.16 1.45
CA LEU A 171 13.06 -16.87 0.95
C LEU A 171 12.00 -17.08 2.05
N ILE A 172 12.42 -17.45 3.26
CA ILE A 172 11.49 -17.60 4.40
C ILE A 172 10.84 -16.27 4.74
N LEU A 173 11.62 -15.18 4.78
CA LEU A 173 11.12 -13.84 5.03
C LEU A 173 10.16 -13.38 3.95
N ASP A 174 10.41 -13.68 2.68
CA ASP A 174 9.51 -13.38 1.58
C ASP A 174 8.13 -14.02 1.78
N TRP A 175 8.08 -15.30 2.17
CA TRP A 175 6.81 -15.98 2.47
C TRP A 175 6.08 -15.40 3.68
N ILE A 176 6.80 -15.11 4.77
CA ILE A 176 6.22 -14.53 5.98
C ILE A 176 5.67 -13.14 5.69
N ILE A 177 6.46 -12.28 5.05
CA ILE A 177 6.07 -10.91 4.73
C ILE A 177 4.90 -10.91 3.74
N LEU A 178 4.91 -11.80 2.74
CA LEU A 178 3.78 -11.97 1.84
C LEU A 178 2.51 -12.29 2.63
N ALA A 179 2.53 -13.29 3.51
CA ALA A 179 1.38 -13.65 4.32
C ALA A 179 0.86 -12.49 5.19
N VAL A 180 1.77 -11.69 5.75
CA VAL A 180 1.42 -10.48 6.50
C VAL A 180 0.72 -9.47 5.60
N PHE A 181 1.25 -9.16 4.41
CA PHE A 181 0.65 -8.17 3.50
C PHE A 181 -0.70 -8.63 2.91
N LEU A 182 -0.94 -9.94 2.76
CA LEU A 182 -2.28 -10.43 2.44
C LEU A 182 -3.30 -10.06 3.53
N GLY A 183 -2.91 -10.18 4.81
CA GLY A 183 -3.73 -9.75 5.95
C GLY A 183 -3.87 -8.23 6.05
N VAL A 184 -2.78 -7.48 5.82
CA VAL A 184 -2.77 -6.00 5.80
C VAL A 184 -3.76 -5.47 4.78
N THR A 185 -3.79 -6.02 3.57
CA THR A 185 -4.71 -5.59 2.50
C THR A 185 -6.18 -5.70 2.92
N ILE A 186 -6.56 -6.80 3.59
CA ILE A 186 -7.92 -6.97 4.13
C ILE A 186 -8.19 -5.90 5.20
N TYR A 187 -7.24 -5.71 6.13
CA TYR A 187 -7.33 -4.74 7.21
C TYR A 187 -7.43 -3.30 6.69
N ASP A 188 -6.54 -2.88 5.80
CA ASP A 188 -6.49 -1.51 5.28
C ASP A 188 -7.70 -1.21 4.39
N THR A 189 -8.19 -2.18 3.63
CA THR A 189 -9.44 -2.04 2.88
C THR A 189 -10.65 -1.89 3.81
N ASN A 190 -10.73 -2.68 4.89
CA ASN A 190 -11.79 -2.56 5.90
C ASN A 190 -11.76 -1.21 6.63
N LYS A 191 -10.55 -0.72 6.94
CA LYS A 191 -10.32 0.55 7.63
C LYS A 191 -10.78 1.79 6.83
N ILE A 192 -10.92 1.70 5.51
CA ILE A 192 -11.44 2.81 4.68
C ILE A 192 -12.80 3.28 5.23
N LYS A 193 -13.69 2.35 5.59
CA LYS A 193 -15.00 2.66 6.15
C LYS A 193 -14.91 3.45 7.46
N ALA A 194 -14.01 3.07 8.35
CA ALA A 194 -13.80 3.74 9.62
C ALA A 194 -13.23 5.16 9.47
N LEU A 195 -12.30 5.35 8.52
CA LEU A 195 -11.68 6.66 8.24
C LEU A 195 -12.65 7.62 7.55
N GLU A 196 -13.56 7.12 6.74
CA GLU A 196 -14.62 7.92 6.11
C GLU A 196 -15.55 8.52 7.14
N ASN A 197 -15.85 7.76 8.21
CA ASN A 197 -16.78 8.13 9.26
C ASN A 197 -16.14 8.95 10.39
N ASP A 198 -14.83 9.22 10.32
CA ASP A 198 -14.13 10.03 11.32
C ASP A 198 -14.37 11.54 11.06
N PRO A 199 -15.17 12.23 11.88
CA PRO A 199 -15.48 13.64 11.67
C PRO A 199 -14.27 14.57 11.84
N SER A 200 -13.16 14.06 12.38
CA SER A 200 -11.91 14.81 12.54
C SER A 200 -11.07 14.86 11.28
N ILE A 201 -11.45 14.11 10.23
CA ILE A 201 -10.68 13.99 8.99
C ILE A 201 -11.48 14.59 7.82
N ASP A 202 -10.84 15.46 7.05
CA ASP A 202 -11.42 15.96 5.81
C ASP A 202 -11.58 14.80 4.79
N THR A 203 -12.81 14.50 4.42
CA THR A 203 -13.16 13.42 3.49
C THR A 203 -12.51 13.58 2.12
N ASN A 204 -12.14 14.81 1.71
CA ASN A 204 -11.46 15.07 0.44
C ASN A 204 -10.04 14.48 0.37
N LYS A 205 -9.43 14.14 1.50
CA LYS A 205 -8.10 13.53 1.55
C LYS A 205 -8.09 12.06 1.94
N VAL A 206 -9.19 11.53 2.50
CA VAL A 206 -9.28 10.14 2.96
C VAL A 206 -8.96 9.17 1.83
N HIS A 207 -9.57 9.35 0.66
CA HIS A 207 -9.38 8.44 -0.47
C HIS A 207 -7.94 8.42 -1.00
N ILE A 208 -7.20 9.55 -0.94
CA ILE A 208 -5.79 9.60 -1.36
C ILE A 208 -4.90 8.94 -0.32
N TYR A 209 -5.20 9.16 0.97
CA TYR A 209 -4.49 8.50 2.06
C TYR A 209 -4.64 6.98 2.01
N CYS A 210 -5.87 6.50 1.84
CA CYS A 210 -6.13 5.08 1.69
C CYS A 210 -5.51 4.51 0.42
N ALA A 211 -5.49 5.28 -0.69
CA ALA A 211 -4.82 4.88 -1.90
C ALA A 211 -3.31 4.66 -1.70
N MET A 212 -2.66 5.52 -0.90
CA MET A 212 -1.25 5.33 -0.53
C MET A 212 -1.02 4.04 0.24
N GLN A 213 -1.88 3.71 1.22
CA GLN A 213 -1.78 2.47 1.98
C GLN A 213 -1.94 1.26 1.08
N LEU A 214 -3.03 1.21 0.29
CA LEU A 214 -3.28 0.10 -0.63
C LEU A 214 -2.21 -0.01 -1.74
N TYR A 215 -1.63 1.11 -2.17
CA TYR A 215 -0.51 1.12 -3.10
C TYR A 215 0.72 0.42 -2.48
N LEU A 216 1.05 0.73 -1.22
CA LEU A 216 2.15 0.09 -0.50
C LEU A 216 1.91 -1.41 -0.33
N ASP A 217 0.70 -1.81 0.02
CA ASP A 217 0.33 -3.22 0.16
C ASP A 217 0.51 -3.96 -1.15
N PHE A 218 -0.01 -3.39 -2.25
CA PHE A 218 0.10 -3.97 -3.58
C PHE A 218 1.55 -4.16 -4.01
N ILE A 219 2.37 -3.12 -3.88
CA ILE A 219 3.80 -3.18 -4.27
C ILE A 219 4.54 -4.24 -3.45
N ASN A 220 4.27 -4.32 -2.15
CA ASN A 220 4.90 -5.34 -1.30
C ASN A 220 4.45 -6.75 -1.68
N ILE A 221 3.16 -7.00 -1.91
CA ILE A 221 2.65 -8.29 -2.41
C ILE A 221 3.33 -8.65 -3.73
N PHE A 222 3.34 -7.73 -4.69
CA PHE A 222 3.95 -7.94 -6.00
C PHE A 222 5.44 -8.28 -5.90
N LEU A 223 6.21 -7.50 -5.12
CA LEU A 223 7.64 -7.73 -4.96
C LEU A 223 7.95 -9.07 -4.30
N ARG A 224 7.15 -9.50 -3.30
CA ARG A 224 7.32 -10.81 -2.66
C ARG A 224 6.95 -11.95 -3.61
N ILE A 225 5.84 -11.83 -4.33
CA ILE A 225 5.46 -12.82 -5.36
C ILE A 225 6.54 -12.90 -6.43
N LEU A 226 7.08 -11.77 -6.87
CA LEU A 226 8.14 -11.71 -7.87
C LEU A 226 9.46 -12.30 -7.34
N SER A 227 9.81 -12.06 -6.08
CA SER A 227 11.00 -12.65 -5.46
C SER A 227 10.93 -14.17 -5.36
N ILE A 228 9.73 -14.71 -5.04
CA ILE A 228 9.51 -16.15 -4.85
C ILE A 228 9.40 -16.89 -6.19
N PHE A 229 8.65 -16.36 -7.14
CA PHE A 229 8.26 -17.05 -8.37
C PHE A 229 8.86 -16.45 -9.65
N GLY A 230 9.53 -15.31 -9.53
CA GLY A 230 10.05 -14.58 -10.68
C GLY A 230 11.23 -15.28 -11.35
N LYS A 231 11.18 -15.36 -12.68
CA LYS A 231 12.30 -15.84 -13.47
C LYS A 231 13.33 -14.72 -13.64
N ARG A 232 14.54 -14.95 -13.13
CA ARG A 232 15.65 -13.99 -13.25
C ARG A 232 16.21 -14.01 -14.65
N ARG A 233 16.71 -12.86 -15.06
CA ARG A 233 17.52 -12.75 -16.29
C ARG A 233 18.85 -13.49 -16.09
N ASP A 234 19.27 -14.21 -17.13
CA ASP A 234 20.59 -14.83 -17.24
C ASP A 234 21.67 -13.77 -17.47
#